data_257eb03a9f8932fa66fdf7cc5b7c0f2e
#
_entry.id   257eb03a9f8932fa66fdf7cc5b7c0f2e
#
_cell.length_a   1.000
_cell.length_b   1.000
_cell.length_c   1.000
_cell.angle_alpha   90.00
_cell.angle_beta   90.00
_cell.angle_gamma   90.00
#
_symmetry.space_group_name_H-M   'P 1'
#
loop_
_entity.id
_entity.type
_entity.pdbx_description
1 polymer ?
#
loop_
_entity_poly.entity_id
_entity_poly.type
_entity_poly.pdbx_seq_one_letter_code
_entity_poly.pdbx_strand_id
1 'polypeptide(L)'
;APVFLFRSTRHMGICPDMESYAPGRVFDMREGRFRTSLPLHEDYVDTQGSALLAALAAADPRQPVLPGVDRLGRRRALELMVRYFSVHLGTPGTLRSLAVLAAFD
;
A
#
# COMPACT_ATOMS: atom_id res chain seq x y z
N ALA A 1 6.22 -2.00 9.75
CA ALA A 1 6.19 -0.78 8.95
C ALA A 1 5.08 -0.71 7.92
N PRO A 2 4.82 -1.74 7.08
CA PRO A 2 3.78 -1.58 6.05
C PRO A 2 2.38 -1.34 6.62
N VAL A 3 2.02 -1.97 7.74
CA VAL A 3 0.72 -1.76 8.38
C VAL A 3 0.61 -0.31 8.89
N PHE A 4 1.65 0.18 9.53
CA PHE A 4 1.69 1.56 10.01
C PHE A 4 1.54 2.55 8.84
N LEU A 5 2.28 2.35 7.77
CA LEU A 5 2.22 3.22 6.60
C LEU A 5 0.81 3.20 5.97
N PHE A 6 0.21 2.03 5.85
CA PHE A 6 -1.14 1.92 5.31
C PHE A 6 -2.14 2.73 6.14
N ARG A 7 -2.07 2.60 7.47
CA ARG A 7 -2.97 3.33 8.36
C ARG A 7 -2.73 4.84 8.32
N SER A 8 -1.49 5.26 8.09
CA SER A 8 -1.16 6.69 7.96
C SER A 8 -1.84 7.34 6.76
N THR A 9 -2.23 6.59 5.73
CA THR A 9 -2.93 7.14 4.56
C THR A 9 -4.23 7.83 4.96
N ARG A 10 -4.92 7.37 6.00
CA ARG A 10 -6.15 8.01 6.49
C ARG A 10 -5.89 9.40 7.03
N HIS A 11 -4.80 9.58 7.75
CA HIS A 11 -4.43 10.88 8.33
C HIS A 11 -3.97 11.87 7.26
N MET A 12 -3.47 11.37 6.15
CA MET A 12 -2.97 12.19 5.05
C MET A 12 -4.02 12.46 3.97
N GLY A 13 -5.22 11.90 4.10
CA GLY A 13 -6.30 12.09 3.13
C GLY A 13 -6.11 11.33 1.83
N ILE A 14 -5.24 10.32 1.80
CA ILE A 14 -4.95 9.52 0.59
C ILE A 14 -5.29 8.04 0.79
N CYS A 15 -6.21 7.72 1.69
CA CYS A 15 -6.58 6.35 1.99
C CYS A 15 -7.12 5.64 0.75
N PRO A 16 -6.59 4.44 0.40
CA PRO A 16 -7.15 3.66 -0.70
C PRO A 16 -8.61 3.30 -0.48
N ASP A 17 -9.39 3.27 -1.55
CA ASP A 17 -10.79 2.83 -1.51
C ASP A 17 -10.84 1.30 -1.45
N MET A 18 -10.88 0.75 -0.25
CA MET A 18 -10.90 -0.69 -0.03
C MET A 18 -12.25 -1.32 -0.39
N GLU A 19 -13.32 -0.54 -0.48
CA GLU A 19 -14.63 -1.05 -0.92
C GLU A 19 -14.60 -1.47 -2.39
N SER A 20 -13.69 -0.91 -3.19
CA SER A 20 -13.53 -1.29 -4.58
C SER A 20 -12.74 -2.59 -4.76
N TYR A 21 -12.16 -3.16 -3.69
CA TYR A 21 -11.37 -4.38 -3.78
C TYR A 21 -12.22 -5.61 -4.06
N ALA A 22 -11.72 -6.46 -4.97
CA ALA A 22 -12.19 -7.83 -5.15
C ALA A 22 -11.03 -8.67 -5.69
N PRO A 23 -11.00 -9.99 -5.45
CA PRO A 23 -9.95 -10.84 -5.99
C PRO A 23 -9.83 -10.71 -7.51
N GLY A 24 -8.59 -10.64 -8.01
CA GLY A 24 -8.32 -10.49 -9.42
C GLY A 24 -8.32 -9.06 -9.94
N ARG A 25 -8.56 -8.06 -9.10
CA ARG A 25 -8.47 -6.64 -9.49
C ARG A 25 -7.06 -6.11 -9.31
N VAL A 26 -6.72 -5.08 -10.10
CA VAL A 26 -5.46 -4.33 -9.96
C VAL A 26 -5.74 -3.03 -9.23
N PHE A 27 -4.75 -2.56 -8.47
CA PHE A 27 -4.88 -1.31 -7.72
C PHE A 27 -4.30 -0.15 -8.52
N ASP A 28 -5.14 0.85 -8.83
CA ASP A 28 -4.72 2.08 -9.49
C ASP A 28 -4.22 3.06 -8.43
N MET A 29 -2.90 3.29 -8.40
CA MET A 29 -2.29 4.16 -7.38
C MET A 29 -2.67 5.62 -7.57
N ARG A 30 -2.88 6.08 -8.82
CA ARG A 30 -3.25 7.47 -9.08
C ARG A 30 -4.65 7.79 -8.60
N GLU A 31 -5.58 6.86 -8.80
CA GLU A 31 -6.97 7.04 -8.36
C GLU A 31 -7.22 6.54 -6.94
N GLY A 32 -6.31 5.72 -6.40
CA GLY A 32 -6.47 5.15 -5.06
C GLY A 32 -7.59 4.13 -4.96
N ARG A 33 -7.89 3.41 -6.05
CA ARG A 33 -8.98 2.44 -6.11
C ARG A 33 -8.60 1.20 -6.93
N PHE A 34 -9.31 0.11 -6.70
CA PHE A 34 -9.12 -1.14 -7.45
C PHE A 34 -9.97 -1.14 -8.71
N ARG A 35 -9.41 -1.72 -9.78
CA ARG A 35 -10.06 -1.75 -11.10
C ARG A 35 -10.03 -3.15 -11.67
N THR A 36 -11.00 -3.44 -12.55
CA THR A 36 -11.09 -4.72 -13.26
C THR A 36 -10.21 -4.78 -14.50
N SER A 37 -9.79 -3.64 -15.02
CA SER A 37 -8.95 -3.53 -16.22
C SER A 37 -7.65 -2.79 -15.90
N LEU A 38 -6.60 -3.04 -16.69
CA LEU A 38 -5.32 -2.35 -16.50
C LEU A 38 -5.47 -0.86 -16.83
N PRO A 39 -4.94 0.02 -15.96
CA PRO A 39 -4.87 1.45 -16.26
C PRO A 39 -3.96 1.73 -17.46
N LEU A 40 -4.15 2.89 -18.08
CA LEU A 40 -3.32 3.33 -19.21
C LEU A 40 -1.94 3.87 -18.76
N HIS A 41 -1.76 4.11 -17.47
CA HIS A 41 -0.49 4.54 -16.89
C HIS A 41 0.21 3.39 -16.18
N GLU A 42 1.47 3.61 -15.76
CA GLU A 42 2.28 2.58 -15.11
C GLU A 42 2.13 2.52 -13.59
N ASP A 43 1.41 3.48 -12.98
CA ASP A 43 1.26 3.56 -11.53
C ASP A 43 0.12 2.68 -11.03
N TYR A 44 0.27 1.37 -11.24
CA TYR A 44 -0.69 0.39 -10.75
C TYR A 44 0.03 -0.83 -10.16
N VAL A 45 -0.70 -1.59 -9.36
CA VAL A 45 -0.19 -2.78 -8.67
C VAL A 45 -0.89 -4.00 -9.26
N ASP A 46 -0.12 -5.05 -9.51
CA ASP A 46 -0.67 -6.31 -10.02
C ASP A 46 -1.62 -6.97 -9.03
N THR A 47 -2.24 -8.09 -9.43
CA THR A 47 -3.22 -8.78 -8.59
C THR A 47 -2.64 -9.30 -7.29
N GLN A 48 -1.38 -9.74 -7.29
CA GLN A 48 -0.70 -10.21 -6.07
C GLN A 48 -0.44 -9.06 -5.11
N GLY A 49 0.07 -7.93 -5.62
CA GLY A 49 0.29 -6.74 -4.82
C GLY A 49 -1.02 -6.15 -4.29
N SER A 50 -2.08 -6.21 -5.08
CA SER A 50 -3.41 -5.77 -4.64
C SER A 50 -3.93 -6.62 -3.48
N ALA A 51 -3.70 -7.93 -3.51
CA ALA A 51 -4.04 -8.82 -2.40
C ALA A 51 -3.23 -8.50 -1.14
N LEU A 52 -1.96 -8.10 -1.28
CA LEU A 52 -1.15 -7.63 -0.15
C LEU A 52 -1.74 -6.36 0.47
N LEU A 53 -2.18 -5.41 -0.34
CA LEU A 53 -2.84 -4.19 0.16
C LEU A 53 -4.11 -4.53 0.92
N ALA A 54 -4.90 -5.49 0.43
CA ALA A 54 -6.09 -5.94 1.14
C ALA A 54 -5.73 -6.58 2.50
N ALA A 55 -4.64 -7.34 2.56
CA ALA A 55 -4.15 -7.91 3.80
C ALA A 55 -3.72 -6.82 4.80
N LEU A 56 -3.07 -5.74 4.32
CA LEU A 56 -2.71 -4.60 5.15
C LEU A 56 -3.94 -3.92 5.74
N ALA A 57 -4.98 -3.76 4.93
CA ALA A 57 -6.22 -3.13 5.38
C ALA A 57 -6.95 -3.96 6.43
N ALA A 58 -6.84 -5.28 6.35
CA ALA A 58 -7.47 -6.22 7.28
C ALA A 58 -6.62 -6.50 8.52
N ALA A 59 -5.37 -6.02 8.57
CA ALA A 59 -4.47 -6.31 9.68
C ALA A 59 -4.97 -5.69 10.99
N ASP A 60 -4.82 -6.46 12.09
CA ASP A 60 -5.15 -5.97 13.42
C ASP A 60 -4.13 -4.90 13.83
N PRO A 61 -4.58 -3.67 14.18
CA PRO A 61 -3.68 -2.62 14.64
C PRO A 61 -2.89 -2.98 15.90
N ARG A 62 -3.38 -3.95 16.68
CA ARG A 62 -2.68 -4.41 17.90
C ARG A 62 -1.58 -5.42 17.60
N GLN A 63 -1.65 -6.06 16.44
CA GLN A 63 -0.69 -7.05 15.99
C GLN A 63 -0.28 -6.73 14.56
N PRO A 64 0.69 -5.84 14.35
CA PRO A 64 1.08 -5.40 13.00
C PRO A 64 1.86 -6.46 12.22
N VAL A 65 1.62 -7.72 12.52
CA VAL A 65 2.15 -8.86 11.77
C VAL A 65 1.10 -9.29 10.76
N LEU A 66 1.52 -9.58 9.53
CA LEU A 66 0.65 -10.07 8.48
C LEU A 66 0.64 -11.60 8.50
N PRO A 67 -0.42 -12.25 9.02
CA PRO A 67 -0.49 -13.71 9.03
C PRO A 67 -0.45 -14.27 7.60
N GLY A 68 0.33 -15.32 7.39
CA GLY A 68 0.44 -15.95 6.07
C GLY A 68 1.30 -15.18 5.07
N VAL A 69 1.90 -14.05 5.47
CA VAL A 69 2.80 -13.27 4.61
C VAL A 69 4.23 -13.46 5.10
N ASP A 70 5.10 -13.95 4.23
CA ASP A 70 6.50 -14.18 4.55
C ASP A 70 7.31 -12.88 4.52
N ARG A 71 8.63 -13.00 4.75
CA ARG A 71 9.52 -11.85 4.79
C ARG A 71 9.56 -11.10 3.45
N LEU A 72 9.57 -11.83 2.34
CA LEU A 72 9.55 -11.21 1.01
C LEU A 72 8.25 -10.48 0.75
N GLY A 73 7.13 -11.06 1.15
CA GLY A 73 5.82 -10.44 1.02
C GLY A 73 5.71 -9.15 1.84
N ARG A 74 6.24 -9.14 3.06
CA ARG A 74 6.27 -7.94 3.91
C ARG A 74 7.11 -6.83 3.28
N ARG A 75 8.27 -7.20 2.72
CA ARG A 75 9.13 -6.23 2.03
C ARG A 75 8.43 -5.65 0.80
N ARG A 76 7.76 -6.50 0.03
CA ARG A 76 6.98 -6.04 -1.13
C ARG A 76 5.86 -5.10 -0.71
N ALA A 77 5.14 -5.43 0.36
CA ALA A 77 4.09 -4.56 0.88
C ALA A 77 4.64 -3.19 1.27
N LEU A 78 5.81 -3.15 1.91
CA LEU A 78 6.47 -1.91 2.25
C LEU A 78 6.84 -1.10 1.00
N GLU A 79 7.42 -1.73 0.00
CA GLU A 79 7.79 -1.07 -1.26
C GLU A 79 6.56 -0.49 -1.97
N LEU A 80 5.45 -1.22 -1.97
CA LEU A 80 4.19 -0.75 -2.55
C LEU A 80 3.67 0.48 -1.81
N MET A 81 3.74 0.49 -0.49
CA MET A 81 3.30 1.64 0.30
C MET A 81 4.18 2.86 0.06
N VAL A 82 5.49 2.68 -0.01
CA VAL A 82 6.42 3.79 -0.32
C VAL A 82 6.11 4.37 -1.70
N ARG A 83 5.87 3.50 -2.68
CA ARG A 83 5.51 3.94 -4.03
C ARG A 83 4.17 4.68 -4.06
N TYR A 84 3.19 4.20 -3.32
CA TYR A 84 1.88 4.85 -3.22
C TYR A 84 2.02 6.27 -2.64
N PHE A 85 2.76 6.42 -1.56
CA PHE A 85 3.04 7.74 -1.00
C PHE A 85 3.77 8.63 -2.00
N SER A 86 4.71 8.08 -2.75
CA SER A 86 5.44 8.81 -3.79
C SER A 86 4.50 9.37 -4.86
N VAL A 87 3.54 8.58 -5.31
CA VAL A 87 2.56 9.00 -6.31
C VAL A 87 1.70 10.17 -5.82
N HIS A 88 1.29 10.13 -4.55
CA HIS A 88 0.37 11.14 -4.00
C HIS A 88 1.07 12.36 -3.41
N LEU A 89 2.22 12.19 -2.79
CA LEU A 89 2.91 13.27 -2.08
C LEU A 89 4.06 13.88 -2.88
N GLY A 90 4.74 13.08 -3.68
CA GLY A 90 5.68 13.54 -4.71
C GLY A 90 6.91 14.29 -4.26
N THR A 91 7.17 14.45 -2.96
CA THR A 91 8.33 15.20 -2.49
C THR A 91 9.44 14.27 -2.00
N PRO A 92 10.72 14.50 -2.43
CA PRO A 92 11.85 13.67 -1.97
C PRO A 92 12.03 13.65 -0.46
N GLY A 93 11.77 14.76 0.22
CA GLY A 93 11.85 14.82 1.68
C GLY A 93 10.85 13.92 2.37
N THR A 94 9.62 13.87 1.88
CA THR A 94 8.58 12.98 2.40
C THR A 94 8.98 11.53 2.22
N LEU A 95 9.54 11.15 1.06
CA LEU A 95 9.99 9.79 0.79
C LEU A 95 11.11 9.37 1.74
N ARG A 96 12.06 10.27 2.05
CA ARG A 96 13.12 9.98 3.03
C ARG A 96 12.55 9.74 4.41
N SER A 97 11.60 10.56 4.84
CA SER A 97 10.96 10.40 6.15
C SER A 97 10.23 9.07 6.25
N LEU A 98 9.53 8.67 5.21
CA LEU A 98 8.83 7.38 5.17
C LEU A 98 9.81 6.22 5.21
N ALA A 99 10.93 6.31 4.49
CA ALA A 99 11.96 5.28 4.50
C ALA A 99 12.59 5.13 5.89
N VAL A 100 12.85 6.24 6.57
CA VAL A 100 13.40 6.22 7.93
C VAL A 100 12.40 5.58 8.90
N LEU A 101 11.13 5.96 8.84
CA LEU A 101 10.08 5.36 9.69
C LEU A 101 9.97 3.86 9.43
N ALA A 102 10.05 3.44 8.19
CA ALA A 102 9.98 2.03 7.83
C ALA A 102 11.16 1.23 8.38
N ALA A 103 12.34 1.84 8.51
CA ALA A 103 13.53 1.17 9.01
C ALA A 103 13.46 0.85 10.50
N PHE A 104 12.57 1.48 11.26
CA PHE A 104 12.44 1.28 12.70
C PHE A 104 11.45 0.18 13.09
N ASP A 105 10.83 -0.44 12.14
CA ASP A 105 9.93 -1.57 12.42
C ASP A 105 10.68 -2.92 12.34
#